data_541cedac3eba0dee7642a7cedfedff10
#
_entry.id   541cedac3eba0dee7642a7cedfedff10
#
_cell.length_a   1.000
_cell.length_b   1.000
_cell.length_c   1.000
_cell.angle_alpha   90.00
_cell.angle_beta   90.00
_cell.angle_gamma   90.00
#
_symmetry.space_group_name_H-M   'P 1'
#
loop_
_entity.id
_entity.type
_entity.pdbx_description
1 polymer ?
#
loop_
_entity_poly.entity_id
_entity_poly.type
_entity_poly.pdbx_seq_one_letter_code
_entity_poly.pdbx_strand_id
1 'polypeptide(L)'
;MMIRSCTLATLLVAAASLPARAEDTRPRPLPGVHAVAEPPAPSGPAVPEYDPWQGFNRKIFSFNDTLDQWVLEPVAKGWDFVTPKPVSNSISNFFGNLRFPIDLVNNLLQGKGVEGAKTLGRFAINSTLGAGGFLDPASDLGLGPQTEDFGQTLGVWGVGPGPYLVLPVLGASSLRDAPALGVDAVTAITPFFVDGWILVGARVVDVVNTRARFLEEVAQARASSLDYYVFVRNAYLQRRQALIEDRAQKETPERTPTYEDEELYIVP
;
A
#
# COMPACT_ATOMS: atom_id res chain seq x y z
N MET A 1 28.75 46.83 15.77
CA MET A 1 30.22 46.86 15.79
C MET A 1 30.69 45.71 14.89
N MET A 2 31.45 46.11 13.90
CA MET A 2 32.23 45.37 12.90
C MET A 2 31.51 44.57 11.80
N ILE A 3 31.41 45.28 10.74
CA ILE A 3 31.38 44.97 9.30
C ILE A 3 32.66 44.21 8.90
N ARG A 4 32.55 43.15 8.08
CA ARG A 4 33.62 42.83 7.13
C ARG A 4 33.03 42.34 5.81
N SER A 5 33.11 43.24 4.83
CA SER A 5 33.05 42.98 3.41
C SER A 5 34.24 42.12 2.96
N CYS A 6 34.07 41.28 1.96
CA CYS A 6 35.15 40.83 1.11
C CYS A 6 34.65 40.60 -0.33
N THR A 7 35.19 41.38 -1.14
CA THR A 7 35.24 41.71 -2.54
C THR A 7 35.21 40.55 -3.57
N LEU A 8 34.53 40.89 -4.68
CA LEU A 8 34.61 40.29 -6.03
C LEU A 8 36.08 40.21 -6.52
N ALA A 9 36.41 39.13 -7.20
CA ALA A 9 37.49 39.08 -8.17
C ALA A 9 36.99 38.43 -9.46
N THR A 10 36.81 39.29 -10.45
CA THR A 10 36.55 39.00 -11.86
C THR A 10 37.86 38.54 -12.52
N LEU A 11 37.87 37.40 -13.21
CA LEU A 11 38.96 37.03 -14.10
C LEU A 11 38.37 36.60 -15.45
N LEU A 12 38.50 37.50 -16.42
CA LEU A 12 38.35 37.27 -17.86
C LEU A 12 39.56 36.46 -18.35
N VAL A 13 39.34 35.33 -19.05
CA VAL A 13 40.34 34.73 -19.94
C VAL A 13 39.70 34.43 -21.29
N ALA A 14 40.43 34.88 -22.31
CA ALA A 14 40.04 34.96 -23.70
C ALA A 14 39.83 33.59 -24.37
N ALA A 15 38.93 33.61 -25.36
CA ALA A 15 38.65 32.52 -26.29
C ALA A 15 39.79 32.29 -27.25
N ALA A 16 40.24 31.05 -27.42
CA ALA A 16 40.93 30.56 -28.58
C ALA A 16 40.13 29.43 -29.20
N SER A 17 39.57 29.67 -30.37
CA SER A 17 38.80 28.73 -31.18
C SER A 17 39.72 27.77 -31.89
N LEU A 18 39.63 26.49 -31.60
CA LEU A 18 40.12 25.36 -32.39
C LEU A 18 38.94 24.43 -32.76
N PRO A 19 38.94 23.83 -33.97
CA PRO A 19 37.81 23.05 -34.44
C PRO A 19 37.69 21.74 -33.67
N ALA A 20 36.54 21.55 -33.03
CA ALA A 20 36.20 20.32 -32.31
C ALA A 20 35.96 19.17 -33.29
N ARG A 21 36.86 18.20 -33.27
CA ARG A 21 36.66 16.85 -33.78
C ARG A 21 35.66 16.19 -32.80
N ALA A 22 34.54 15.73 -33.31
CA ALA A 22 33.54 15.02 -32.52
C ALA A 22 34.13 13.72 -31.98
N GLU A 23 34.53 13.74 -30.73
CA GLU A 23 34.98 12.57 -29.98
C GLU A 23 33.79 11.97 -29.28
N ASP A 24 33.56 10.67 -29.49
CA ASP A 24 32.46 9.90 -28.87
C ASP A 24 32.59 9.95 -27.33
N THR A 25 31.79 10.79 -26.70
CA THR A 25 31.77 11.02 -25.23
C THR A 25 30.94 10.00 -24.49
N ARG A 26 30.94 8.74 -24.88
CA ARG A 26 30.42 7.69 -23.98
C ARG A 26 31.44 7.49 -22.86
N PRO A 27 31.02 7.64 -21.57
CA PRO A 27 31.93 7.35 -20.47
C PRO A 27 32.42 5.91 -20.57
N ARG A 28 33.74 5.73 -20.58
CA ARG A 28 34.34 4.40 -20.48
C ARG A 28 33.91 3.75 -19.17
N PRO A 29 33.42 2.48 -19.20
CA PRO A 29 33.15 1.75 -17.97
C PRO A 29 34.46 1.64 -17.15
N LEU A 30 34.37 2.02 -15.88
CA LEU A 30 35.45 1.85 -14.92
C LEU A 30 35.72 0.33 -14.76
N PRO A 31 36.98 -0.14 -14.81
CA PRO A 31 37.30 -1.54 -14.60
C PRO A 31 36.93 -1.93 -13.17
N GLY A 32 36.06 -2.93 -13.02
CA GLY A 32 35.61 -3.46 -11.71
C GLY A 32 34.20 -3.08 -11.27
N VAL A 33 33.50 -2.19 -11.99
CA VAL A 33 32.05 -2.01 -11.73
C VAL A 33 31.34 -3.06 -12.57
N HIS A 34 31.04 -4.21 -11.96
CA HIS A 34 30.03 -5.10 -12.51
C HIS A 34 28.77 -4.29 -12.68
N ALA A 35 28.20 -4.28 -13.90
CA ALA A 35 26.88 -3.71 -14.14
C ALA A 35 25.95 -4.28 -13.04
N VAL A 36 25.41 -3.40 -12.19
CA VAL A 36 24.36 -3.80 -11.29
C VAL A 36 23.30 -4.42 -12.18
N ALA A 37 23.11 -5.73 -12.05
CA ALA A 37 22.11 -6.43 -12.81
C ALA A 37 20.81 -5.65 -12.60
N GLU A 38 20.20 -5.21 -13.68
CA GLU A 38 18.89 -4.60 -13.67
C GLU A 38 18.01 -5.53 -12.84
N PRO A 39 17.33 -5.04 -11.77
CA PRO A 39 16.52 -5.91 -10.94
C PRO A 39 15.60 -6.71 -11.87
N PRO A 40 15.51 -8.04 -11.71
CA PRO A 40 14.71 -8.85 -12.61
C PRO A 40 13.34 -8.23 -12.70
N ALA A 41 12.87 -7.97 -13.92
CA ALA A 41 11.52 -7.51 -14.16
C ALA A 41 10.58 -8.42 -13.35
N PRO A 42 9.59 -7.86 -12.64
CA PRO A 42 8.74 -8.65 -11.75
C PRO A 42 8.18 -9.84 -12.52
N SER A 43 8.64 -11.04 -12.17
CA SER A 43 8.29 -12.31 -12.82
C SER A 43 6.91 -12.83 -12.43
N GLY A 44 6.01 -11.92 -12.07
CA GLY A 44 4.60 -12.22 -11.92
C GLY A 44 3.95 -12.42 -13.30
N PRO A 45 2.90 -13.27 -13.41
CA PRO A 45 2.16 -13.40 -14.66
C PRO A 45 1.74 -12.01 -15.10
N ALA A 46 1.98 -11.69 -16.39
CA ALA A 46 1.60 -10.42 -16.98
C ALA A 46 0.09 -10.20 -16.72
N VAL A 47 -0.24 -9.19 -15.91
CA VAL A 47 -1.63 -8.84 -15.65
C VAL A 47 -2.22 -8.44 -17.01
N PRO A 48 -3.30 -9.09 -17.49
CA PRO A 48 -3.88 -8.77 -18.78
C PRO A 48 -4.13 -7.26 -18.87
N GLU A 49 -3.64 -6.62 -19.93
CA GLU A 49 -3.83 -5.18 -20.18
C GLU A 49 -5.31 -4.86 -20.55
N TYR A 50 -6.19 -5.85 -20.38
CA TYR A 50 -7.58 -5.78 -20.78
C TYR A 50 -8.40 -4.93 -19.78
N ASP A 51 -8.62 -3.68 -20.16
CA ASP A 51 -9.49 -2.73 -19.45
C ASP A 51 -10.53 -2.18 -20.44
N PRO A 52 -11.63 -2.92 -20.68
CA PRO A 52 -12.64 -2.54 -21.66
C PRO A 52 -13.37 -1.26 -21.28
N TRP A 53 -13.33 -0.86 -20.01
CA TRP A 53 -13.97 0.36 -19.50
C TRP A 53 -12.98 1.48 -19.19
N GLN A 54 -11.78 1.43 -19.76
CA GLN A 54 -10.70 2.37 -19.46
C GLN A 54 -11.13 3.85 -19.56
N GLY A 55 -11.93 4.20 -20.58
CA GLY A 55 -12.41 5.57 -20.76
C GLY A 55 -13.32 6.04 -19.62
N PHE A 56 -14.17 5.16 -19.09
CA PHE A 56 -15.01 5.42 -17.93
C PHE A 56 -14.14 5.43 -16.64
N ASN A 57 -13.33 4.41 -16.46
CA ASN A 57 -12.47 4.24 -15.28
C ASN A 57 -11.53 5.42 -15.09
N ARG A 58 -10.91 5.96 -16.14
CA ARG A 58 -10.05 7.14 -16.07
C ARG A 58 -10.78 8.39 -15.61
N LYS A 59 -12.05 8.58 -16.01
CA LYS A 59 -12.86 9.72 -15.55
C LYS A 59 -13.14 9.65 -14.05
N ILE A 60 -13.57 8.48 -13.57
CA ILE A 60 -13.82 8.25 -12.15
C ILE A 60 -12.52 8.32 -11.34
N PHE A 61 -11.43 7.77 -11.87
CA PHE A 61 -10.11 7.86 -11.26
C PHE A 61 -9.66 9.32 -11.12
N SER A 62 -9.79 10.12 -12.18
CA SER A 62 -9.44 11.54 -12.13
C SER A 62 -10.29 12.31 -11.12
N PHE A 63 -11.58 11.99 -11.00
CA PHE A 63 -12.44 12.54 -9.96
C PHE A 63 -11.93 12.14 -8.55
N ASN A 64 -11.66 10.86 -8.31
CA ASN A 64 -11.15 10.38 -7.03
C ASN A 64 -9.77 10.99 -6.69
N ASP A 65 -8.88 11.10 -7.68
CA ASP A 65 -7.55 11.69 -7.52
C ASP A 65 -7.61 13.18 -7.21
N THR A 66 -8.53 13.90 -7.85
CA THR A 66 -8.81 15.31 -7.54
C THR A 66 -9.35 15.46 -6.11
N LEU A 67 -10.29 14.61 -5.71
CA LEU A 67 -10.84 14.61 -4.35
C LEU A 67 -9.75 14.30 -3.31
N ASP A 68 -8.85 13.35 -3.61
CA ASP A 68 -7.71 13.05 -2.75
C ASP A 68 -6.81 14.27 -2.59
N GLN A 69 -6.35 14.86 -3.68
CA GLN A 69 -5.40 15.98 -3.67
C GLN A 69 -5.94 17.25 -3.00
N TRP A 70 -7.22 17.57 -3.22
CA TRP A 70 -7.82 18.81 -2.74
C TRP A 70 -8.49 18.71 -1.38
N VAL A 71 -8.90 17.52 -0.96
CA VAL A 71 -9.63 17.33 0.30
C VAL A 71 -8.90 16.36 1.22
N LEU A 72 -8.69 15.12 0.78
CA LEU A 72 -8.22 14.06 1.68
C LEU A 72 -6.75 14.25 2.05
N GLU A 73 -5.89 14.59 1.11
CA GLU A 73 -4.45 14.79 1.36
C GLU A 73 -4.18 15.97 2.31
N PRO A 74 -4.76 17.18 2.15
CA PRO A 74 -4.60 18.26 3.12
C PRO A 74 -5.09 17.89 4.52
N VAL A 75 -6.24 17.21 4.63
CA VAL A 75 -6.76 16.74 5.92
C VAL A 75 -5.83 15.69 6.53
N ALA A 76 -5.33 14.76 5.74
CA ALA A 76 -4.40 13.72 6.18
C ALA A 76 -3.06 14.32 6.66
N LYS A 77 -2.54 15.36 5.99
CA LYS A 77 -1.35 16.10 6.46
C LYS A 77 -1.60 16.79 7.79
N GLY A 78 -2.76 17.44 7.95
CA GLY A 78 -3.16 18.03 9.24
C GLY A 78 -3.29 16.96 10.33
N TRP A 79 -3.87 15.81 10.01
CA TRP A 79 -3.98 14.68 10.91
C TRP A 79 -2.61 14.13 11.35
N ASP A 80 -1.70 13.91 10.41
CA ASP A 80 -0.35 13.41 10.70
C ASP A 80 0.46 14.38 11.57
N PHE A 81 0.25 15.69 11.40
CA PHE A 81 0.89 16.72 12.20
C PHE A 81 0.42 16.70 13.68
N VAL A 82 -0.88 16.46 13.92
CA VAL A 82 -1.44 16.51 15.29
C VAL A 82 -1.49 15.15 15.97
N THR A 83 -1.38 14.04 15.22
CA THR A 83 -1.56 12.69 15.74
C THR A 83 -0.23 11.96 15.84
N PRO A 84 0.29 11.69 17.05
CA PRO A 84 1.50 10.91 17.24
C PRO A 84 1.38 9.51 16.63
N LYS A 85 2.46 8.96 16.07
CA LYS A 85 2.48 7.63 15.45
C LYS A 85 1.88 6.51 16.33
N PRO A 86 2.13 6.43 17.66
CA PRO A 86 1.48 5.41 18.50
C PRO A 86 -0.05 5.52 18.48
N VAL A 87 -0.60 6.74 18.50
CA VAL A 87 -2.06 6.97 18.46
C VAL A 87 -2.63 6.58 17.09
N SER A 88 -1.96 6.97 15.99
CA SER A 88 -2.33 6.55 14.63
C SER A 88 -2.33 5.02 14.48
N ASN A 89 -1.34 4.33 15.05
CA ASN A 89 -1.28 2.87 15.06
C ASN A 89 -2.43 2.26 15.88
N SER A 90 -2.71 2.81 17.06
CA SER A 90 -3.82 2.34 17.91
C SER A 90 -5.17 2.48 17.19
N ILE A 91 -5.40 3.57 16.48
CA ILE A 91 -6.61 3.76 15.66
C ILE A 91 -6.69 2.67 14.56
N SER A 92 -5.59 2.40 13.85
CA SER A 92 -5.55 1.35 12.84
C SER A 92 -5.80 -0.05 13.42
N ASN A 93 -5.23 -0.35 14.59
CA ASN A 93 -5.45 -1.61 15.28
C ASN A 93 -6.92 -1.79 15.67
N PHE A 94 -7.54 -0.73 16.20
CA PHE A 94 -8.95 -0.74 16.57
C PHE A 94 -9.86 -1.05 15.36
N PHE A 95 -9.69 -0.37 14.23
CA PHE A 95 -10.46 -0.64 13.02
C PHE A 95 -10.14 -2.02 12.44
N GLY A 96 -8.88 -2.46 12.49
CA GLY A 96 -8.49 -3.82 12.14
C GLY A 96 -9.20 -4.86 13.01
N ASN A 97 -9.30 -4.62 14.32
CA ASN A 97 -10.01 -5.52 15.23
C ASN A 97 -11.53 -5.57 14.98
N LEU A 98 -12.13 -4.46 14.54
CA LEU A 98 -13.55 -4.41 14.15
C LEU A 98 -13.85 -5.19 12.86
N ARG A 99 -12.87 -5.48 12.02
CA ARG A 99 -13.03 -6.31 10.81
C ARG A 99 -13.20 -7.80 11.12
N PHE A 100 -12.92 -8.23 12.35
CA PHE A 100 -12.95 -9.63 12.78
C PHE A 100 -14.11 -10.46 12.19
N PRO A 101 -15.38 -10.02 12.18
CA PRO A 101 -16.46 -10.86 11.65
C PRO A 101 -16.33 -11.12 10.15
N ILE A 102 -15.90 -10.10 9.38
CA ILE A 102 -15.67 -10.22 7.94
C ILE A 102 -14.53 -11.21 7.69
N ASP A 103 -13.40 -11.01 8.35
CA ASP A 103 -12.21 -11.84 8.19
C ASP A 103 -12.49 -13.30 8.60
N LEU A 104 -13.20 -13.52 9.72
CA LEU A 104 -13.55 -14.85 10.20
C LEU A 104 -14.47 -15.59 9.21
N VAL A 105 -15.56 -14.95 8.79
CA VAL A 105 -16.53 -15.57 7.87
C VAL A 105 -15.85 -15.94 6.56
N ASN A 106 -15.04 -15.03 6.00
CA ASN A 106 -14.36 -15.30 4.74
C ASN A 106 -13.28 -16.38 4.86
N ASN A 107 -12.51 -16.44 5.97
CA ASN A 107 -11.60 -17.55 6.22
C ASN A 107 -12.33 -18.91 6.26
N LEU A 108 -13.49 -18.95 6.92
CA LEU A 108 -14.28 -20.19 7.00
C LEU A 108 -14.88 -20.56 5.63
N LEU A 109 -15.39 -19.59 4.86
CA LEU A 109 -15.92 -19.83 3.51
C LEU A 109 -14.84 -20.31 2.52
N GLN A 110 -13.59 -19.93 2.74
CA GLN A 110 -12.44 -20.39 1.97
C GLN A 110 -11.89 -21.74 2.46
N GLY A 111 -12.44 -22.32 3.52
CA GLY A 111 -11.95 -23.58 4.12
C GLY A 111 -10.68 -23.42 4.95
N LYS A 112 -10.26 -22.21 5.26
CA LYS A 112 -9.05 -21.88 6.03
C LYS A 112 -9.35 -21.92 7.55
N GLY A 113 -9.60 -23.13 8.08
CA GLY A 113 -10.00 -23.29 9.49
C GLY A 113 -8.96 -22.83 10.50
N VAL A 114 -7.66 -23.02 10.20
CA VAL A 114 -6.55 -22.60 11.08
C VAL A 114 -6.45 -21.05 11.12
N GLU A 115 -6.55 -20.41 9.96
CA GLU A 115 -6.54 -18.96 9.82
C GLU A 115 -7.77 -18.34 10.49
N GLY A 116 -8.93 -18.98 10.36
CA GLY A 116 -10.15 -18.61 11.11
C GLY A 116 -9.97 -18.69 12.61
N ALA A 117 -9.32 -19.75 13.11
CA ALA A 117 -9.01 -19.89 14.53
C ALA A 117 -8.00 -18.83 15.00
N LYS A 118 -6.98 -18.50 14.20
CA LYS A 118 -6.06 -17.37 14.48
C LYS A 118 -6.80 -16.05 14.54
N THR A 119 -7.71 -15.79 13.59
CA THR A 119 -8.56 -14.59 13.56
C THR A 119 -9.38 -14.43 14.83
N LEU A 120 -10.02 -15.53 15.29
CA LEU A 120 -10.77 -15.55 16.55
C LEU A 120 -9.86 -15.30 17.75
N GLY A 121 -8.69 -15.96 17.80
CA GLY A 121 -7.70 -15.77 18.85
C GLY A 121 -7.19 -14.32 18.93
N ARG A 122 -6.87 -13.73 17.80
CA ARG A 122 -6.49 -12.31 17.71
C ARG A 122 -7.57 -11.39 18.27
N PHE A 123 -8.81 -11.58 17.81
CA PHE A 123 -9.93 -10.78 18.31
C PHE A 123 -10.08 -10.88 19.82
N ALA A 124 -10.04 -12.10 20.38
CA ALA A 124 -10.15 -12.31 21.81
C ALA A 124 -9.01 -11.63 22.60
N ILE A 125 -7.77 -11.82 22.16
CA ILE A 125 -6.58 -11.24 22.80
C ILE A 125 -6.58 -9.72 22.69
N ASN A 126 -6.80 -9.18 21.49
CA ASN A 126 -6.75 -7.73 21.28
C ASN A 126 -7.94 -7.03 21.94
N SER A 127 -9.11 -7.64 22.03
CA SER A 127 -10.26 -7.07 22.71
C SER A 127 -10.10 -7.06 24.24
N THR A 128 -9.40 -8.07 24.81
CA THR A 128 -9.21 -8.18 26.26
C THR A 128 -7.90 -7.53 26.73
N LEU A 129 -6.76 -8.03 26.27
CA LEU A 129 -5.43 -7.54 26.65
C LEU A 129 -5.01 -6.29 25.88
N GLY A 130 -5.58 -6.08 24.67
CA GLY A 130 -5.32 -4.95 23.81
C GLY A 130 -6.23 -3.75 24.01
N ALA A 131 -6.91 -3.63 25.18
CA ALA A 131 -7.78 -2.51 25.51
C ALA A 131 -8.88 -2.25 24.45
N GLY A 132 -9.65 -3.29 24.09
CA GLY A 132 -10.69 -3.17 23.07
C GLY A 132 -10.19 -3.14 21.63
N GLY A 133 -8.96 -3.55 21.39
CA GLY A 133 -8.34 -3.59 20.05
C GLY A 133 -7.46 -2.37 19.72
N PHE A 134 -7.25 -1.44 20.63
CA PHE A 134 -6.32 -0.32 20.42
C PHE A 134 -4.85 -0.75 20.43
N LEU A 135 -4.53 -1.84 21.11
CA LEU A 135 -3.20 -2.47 21.09
C LEU A 135 -3.31 -3.81 20.35
N ASP A 136 -2.16 -4.32 19.88
CA ASP A 136 -2.08 -5.57 19.13
C ASP A 136 -1.14 -6.60 19.79
N PRO A 137 -1.40 -7.02 21.05
CA PRO A 137 -0.59 -8.06 21.71
C PRO A 137 -0.66 -9.40 21.00
N ALA A 138 -1.66 -9.66 20.17
CA ALA A 138 -1.77 -10.89 19.41
C ALA A 138 -0.63 -11.01 18.37
N SER A 139 -0.20 -9.92 17.74
CA SER A 139 0.97 -9.92 16.85
C SER A 139 2.26 -10.24 17.59
N ASP A 140 2.45 -9.74 18.81
CA ASP A 140 3.61 -10.05 19.64
C ASP A 140 3.66 -11.54 20.05
N LEU A 141 2.51 -12.21 20.07
CA LEU A 141 2.37 -13.65 20.31
C LEU A 141 2.48 -14.49 19.01
N GLY A 142 2.87 -13.90 17.88
CA GLY A 142 3.02 -14.58 16.59
C GLY A 142 1.70 -14.86 15.85
N LEU A 143 0.59 -14.27 16.30
CA LEU A 143 -0.67 -14.34 15.59
C LEU A 143 -0.80 -13.13 14.65
N GLY A 144 -0.20 -13.20 13.46
CA GLY A 144 -0.30 -12.16 12.44
C GLY A 144 -1.75 -11.96 11.92
N PRO A 145 -2.08 -10.77 11.35
CA PRO A 145 -3.41 -10.51 10.81
C PRO A 145 -3.75 -11.42 9.63
N GLN A 146 -4.98 -11.90 9.57
CA GLN A 146 -5.53 -12.74 8.50
C GLN A 146 -6.68 -11.98 7.84
N THR A 147 -6.33 -11.03 6.94
CA THR A 147 -7.30 -10.13 6.34
C THR A 147 -7.92 -10.74 5.10
N GLU A 148 -9.19 -11.05 5.17
CA GLU A 148 -9.97 -11.64 4.10
C GLU A 148 -11.20 -10.80 3.76
N ASP A 149 -11.72 -10.96 2.54
CA ASP A 149 -12.96 -10.35 2.08
C ASP A 149 -13.71 -11.29 1.13
N PHE A 150 -14.97 -10.99 0.86
CA PHE A 150 -15.81 -11.84 0.03
C PHE A 150 -15.36 -11.88 -1.44
N GLY A 151 -14.70 -10.83 -1.95
CA GLY A 151 -14.10 -10.84 -3.28
C GLY A 151 -12.93 -11.83 -3.38
N GLN A 152 -12.12 -11.98 -2.31
CA GLN A 152 -11.10 -13.03 -2.22
C GLN A 152 -11.74 -14.41 -2.16
N THR A 153 -12.79 -14.57 -1.36
CA THR A 153 -13.56 -15.82 -1.27
C THR A 153 -14.09 -16.27 -2.64
N LEU A 154 -14.69 -15.36 -3.40
CA LEU A 154 -15.11 -15.64 -4.78
C LEU A 154 -13.93 -16.03 -5.68
N GLY A 155 -12.77 -15.37 -5.50
CA GLY A 155 -11.55 -15.69 -6.23
C GLY A 155 -11.04 -17.10 -5.93
N VAL A 156 -11.01 -17.51 -4.67
CA VAL A 156 -10.65 -18.88 -4.23
C VAL A 156 -11.64 -19.91 -4.79
N TRP A 157 -12.92 -19.57 -4.91
CA TRP A 157 -13.93 -20.42 -5.54
C TRP A 157 -13.83 -20.47 -7.07
N GLY A 158 -12.84 -19.78 -7.68
CA GLY A 158 -12.58 -19.81 -9.13
C GLY A 158 -13.31 -18.75 -9.93
N VAL A 159 -13.98 -17.80 -9.28
CA VAL A 159 -14.58 -16.66 -9.98
C VAL A 159 -13.48 -15.68 -10.40
N GLY A 160 -13.28 -15.49 -11.70
CA GLY A 160 -12.33 -14.52 -12.24
C GLY A 160 -12.66 -13.09 -11.84
N PRO A 161 -11.67 -12.17 -11.85
CA PRO A 161 -11.89 -10.77 -11.46
C PRO A 161 -12.88 -10.02 -12.38
N GLY A 162 -13.04 -10.47 -13.63
CA GLY A 162 -13.75 -9.73 -14.64
C GLY A 162 -13.06 -8.42 -15.02
N PRO A 163 -13.74 -7.49 -15.71
CA PRO A 163 -13.22 -6.18 -16.03
C PRO A 163 -12.83 -5.37 -14.80
N TYR A 164 -11.72 -4.62 -14.92
CA TYR A 164 -11.33 -3.64 -13.92
C TYR A 164 -12.36 -2.51 -13.84
N LEU A 165 -12.63 -2.03 -12.65
CA LEU A 165 -13.61 -0.99 -12.37
C LEU A 165 -13.06 -0.01 -11.33
N VAL A 166 -13.23 1.29 -11.57
CA VAL A 166 -12.99 2.31 -10.56
C VAL A 166 -14.32 2.79 -10.00
N LEU A 167 -14.49 2.65 -8.68
CA LEU A 167 -15.69 3.10 -7.99
C LEU A 167 -15.50 4.54 -7.50
N PRO A 168 -16.53 5.43 -7.65
CA PRO A 168 -16.47 6.76 -7.08
C PRO A 168 -16.21 6.68 -5.57
N VAL A 169 -15.24 7.46 -5.07
CA VAL A 169 -14.80 7.54 -3.68
C VAL A 169 -14.14 6.26 -3.14
N LEU A 170 -14.60 5.08 -3.55
CA LEU A 170 -14.10 3.78 -3.06
C LEU A 170 -12.82 3.33 -3.76
N GLY A 171 -12.53 3.86 -4.97
CA GLY A 171 -11.27 3.60 -5.68
C GLY A 171 -11.26 2.33 -6.53
N ALA A 172 -10.09 1.70 -6.64
CA ALA A 172 -9.84 0.53 -7.49
C ALA A 172 -10.65 -0.69 -7.05
N SER A 173 -11.27 -1.37 -8.02
CA SER A 173 -12.10 -2.55 -7.83
C SER A 173 -12.13 -3.43 -9.10
N SER A 174 -12.95 -4.45 -9.10
CA SER A 174 -13.25 -5.29 -10.27
C SER A 174 -14.74 -5.64 -10.30
N LEU A 175 -15.21 -6.18 -11.42
CA LEU A 175 -16.60 -6.62 -11.53
C LEU A 175 -16.98 -7.68 -10.48
N ARG A 176 -16.03 -8.52 -10.06
CA ARG A 176 -16.20 -9.48 -8.96
C ARG A 176 -16.21 -8.78 -7.61
N ASP A 177 -15.23 -7.88 -7.37
CA ASP A 177 -14.97 -7.35 -6.03
C ASP A 177 -15.96 -6.23 -5.66
N ALA A 178 -16.47 -5.47 -6.62
CA ALA A 178 -17.42 -4.38 -6.37
C ALA A 178 -18.72 -4.84 -5.66
N PRO A 179 -19.44 -5.86 -6.15
CA PRO A 179 -20.61 -6.38 -5.42
C PRO A 179 -20.23 -7.07 -4.10
N ALA A 180 -19.04 -7.66 -4.00
CA ALA A 180 -18.56 -8.31 -2.79
C ALA A 180 -18.44 -7.33 -1.60
N LEU A 181 -18.14 -6.06 -1.86
CA LEU A 181 -18.16 -5.01 -0.82
C LEU A 181 -19.51 -4.90 -0.12
N GLY A 182 -20.61 -5.13 -0.84
CA GLY A 182 -21.96 -5.14 -0.26
C GLY A 182 -22.18 -6.32 0.68
N VAL A 183 -21.63 -7.49 0.36
CA VAL A 183 -21.69 -8.68 1.21
C VAL A 183 -20.86 -8.46 2.48
N ASP A 184 -19.66 -7.94 2.35
CA ASP A 184 -18.80 -7.61 3.50
C ASP A 184 -19.45 -6.56 4.41
N ALA A 185 -20.13 -5.57 3.85
CA ALA A 185 -20.86 -4.57 4.62
C ALA A 185 -22.00 -5.18 5.46
N VAL A 186 -22.69 -6.21 4.95
CA VAL A 186 -23.73 -6.93 5.71
C VAL A 186 -23.11 -7.87 6.75
N THR A 187 -21.95 -8.45 6.46
CA THR A 187 -21.22 -9.32 7.39
C THR A 187 -20.58 -8.54 8.53
N ALA A 188 -20.31 -7.24 8.35
CA ALA A 188 -19.83 -6.38 9.42
C ALA A 188 -20.89 -6.30 10.55
N ILE A 189 -20.47 -6.58 11.78
CA ILE A 189 -21.36 -6.58 12.94
C ILE A 189 -21.74 -5.16 13.42
N THR A 190 -20.88 -4.20 13.17
CA THR A 190 -21.00 -2.83 13.68
C THR A 190 -22.29 -2.12 13.29
N PRO A 191 -22.84 -2.24 12.04
CA PRO A 191 -24.08 -1.57 11.66
C PRO A 191 -25.33 -2.02 12.46
N PHE A 192 -25.26 -3.18 13.14
CA PHE A 192 -26.37 -3.69 13.92
C PHE A 192 -26.43 -3.11 15.35
N PHE A 193 -25.34 -2.50 15.83
CA PHE A 193 -25.20 -2.05 17.20
C PHE A 193 -24.87 -0.56 17.34
N VAL A 194 -24.48 0.09 16.23
CA VAL A 194 -24.00 1.48 16.24
C VAL A 194 -24.81 2.31 15.26
N ASP A 195 -25.17 3.52 15.70
CA ASP A 195 -25.89 4.47 14.84
C ASP A 195 -25.13 4.80 13.56
N GLY A 196 -25.86 4.91 12.43
CA GLY A 196 -25.28 5.10 11.12
C GLY A 196 -24.39 6.34 11.01
N TRP A 197 -24.70 7.45 11.68
CA TRP A 197 -23.87 8.65 11.65
C TRP A 197 -22.55 8.48 12.40
N ILE A 198 -22.56 7.70 13.49
CA ILE A 198 -21.35 7.35 14.23
C ILE A 198 -20.46 6.47 13.34
N LEU A 199 -21.04 5.52 12.61
CA LEU A 199 -20.31 4.67 11.66
C LEU A 199 -19.68 5.49 10.54
N VAL A 200 -20.41 6.45 9.97
CA VAL A 200 -19.88 7.36 8.97
C VAL A 200 -18.69 8.16 9.53
N GLY A 201 -18.85 8.74 10.71
CA GLY A 201 -17.77 9.47 11.38
C GLY A 201 -16.55 8.59 11.65
N ALA A 202 -16.75 7.38 12.16
CA ALA A 202 -15.70 6.40 12.40
C ALA A 202 -14.98 6.03 11.09
N ARG A 203 -15.73 5.81 10.01
CA ARG A 203 -15.16 5.51 8.70
C ARG A 203 -14.31 6.66 8.13
N VAL A 204 -14.77 7.91 8.33
CA VAL A 204 -13.97 9.09 7.96
C VAL A 204 -12.65 9.12 8.71
N VAL A 205 -12.67 8.88 10.03
CA VAL A 205 -11.45 8.81 10.85
C VAL A 205 -10.52 7.71 10.35
N ASP A 206 -11.02 6.51 10.06
CA ASP A 206 -10.24 5.39 9.53
C ASP A 206 -9.59 5.74 8.19
N VAL A 207 -10.35 6.33 7.26
CA VAL A 207 -9.85 6.75 5.94
C VAL A 207 -8.77 7.83 6.07
N VAL A 208 -9.00 8.86 6.87
CA VAL A 208 -8.02 9.94 7.10
C VAL A 208 -6.76 9.39 7.76
N ASN A 209 -6.89 8.57 8.79
CA ASN A 209 -5.76 7.96 9.49
C ASN A 209 -4.95 7.04 8.55
N THR A 210 -5.62 6.24 7.74
CA THR A 210 -4.98 5.38 6.73
C THR A 210 -4.25 6.24 5.70
N ARG A 211 -4.88 7.28 5.15
CA ARG A 211 -4.27 8.16 4.16
C ARG A 211 -3.05 8.91 4.73
N ALA A 212 -3.12 9.33 5.99
CA ALA A 212 -2.01 9.98 6.71
C ALA A 212 -0.79 9.06 6.84
N ARG A 213 -1.00 7.76 7.01
CA ARG A 213 0.09 6.78 7.11
C ARG A 213 0.80 6.49 5.78
N PHE A 214 0.13 6.77 4.66
CA PHE A 214 0.64 6.51 3.30
C PHE A 214 0.90 7.81 2.51
N LEU A 215 1.18 8.94 3.18
CA LEU A 215 1.41 10.23 2.52
C LEU A 215 2.62 10.18 1.58
N GLU A 216 3.73 9.64 2.06
CA GLU A 216 4.99 9.57 1.31
C GLU A 216 4.92 8.55 0.17
N GLU A 217 4.40 7.35 0.44
CA GLU A 217 4.28 6.28 -0.54
C GLU A 217 3.39 6.67 -1.72
N VAL A 218 2.25 7.33 -1.44
CA VAL A 218 1.36 7.83 -2.49
C VAL A 218 2.01 8.97 -3.28
N ALA A 219 2.72 9.88 -2.61
CA ALA A 219 3.44 10.96 -3.28
C ALA A 219 4.56 10.41 -4.19
N GLN A 220 5.33 9.43 -3.72
CA GLN A 220 6.37 8.76 -4.51
C GLN A 220 5.77 7.99 -5.68
N ALA A 221 4.71 7.21 -5.47
CA ALA A 221 4.04 6.47 -6.53
C ALA A 221 3.51 7.40 -7.63
N ARG A 222 2.93 8.54 -7.25
CA ARG A 222 2.45 9.57 -8.19
C ARG A 222 3.60 10.22 -8.96
N ALA A 223 4.71 10.54 -8.30
CA ALA A 223 5.86 11.19 -8.91
C ALA A 223 6.67 10.28 -9.83
N SER A 224 6.76 9.00 -9.51
CA SER A 224 7.58 8.02 -10.25
C SER A 224 6.84 7.33 -11.40
N SER A 225 5.50 7.36 -11.42
CA SER A 225 4.71 6.69 -12.46
C SER A 225 4.58 7.57 -13.71
N LEU A 226 4.79 6.98 -14.89
CA LEU A 226 4.50 7.64 -16.18
C LEU A 226 2.99 7.83 -16.39
N ASP A 227 2.20 6.89 -15.90
CA ASP A 227 0.73 6.93 -15.93
C ASP A 227 0.22 6.39 -14.57
N TYR A 228 -0.20 7.31 -13.70
CA TYR A 228 -0.62 6.97 -12.35
C TYR A 228 -1.87 6.09 -12.30
N TYR A 229 -2.79 6.25 -13.28
CA TYR A 229 -3.95 5.35 -13.41
C TYR A 229 -3.52 3.91 -13.69
N VAL A 230 -2.61 3.71 -14.66
CA VAL A 230 -2.10 2.38 -15.03
C VAL A 230 -1.34 1.76 -13.86
N PHE A 231 -0.54 2.57 -13.16
CA PHE A 231 0.17 2.13 -11.97
C PHE A 231 -0.79 1.59 -10.90
N VAL A 232 -1.81 2.36 -10.53
CA VAL A 232 -2.79 1.98 -9.49
C VAL A 232 -3.59 0.75 -9.92
N ARG A 233 -4.03 0.68 -11.19
CA ARG A 233 -4.72 -0.49 -11.75
C ARG A 233 -3.88 -1.76 -11.60
N ASN A 234 -2.64 -1.71 -12.05
CA ASN A 234 -1.76 -2.87 -12.03
C ASN A 234 -1.40 -3.29 -10.59
N ALA A 235 -1.12 -2.33 -9.72
CA ALA A 235 -0.88 -2.59 -8.31
C ALA A 235 -2.09 -3.26 -7.63
N TYR A 236 -3.30 -2.78 -7.91
CA TYR A 236 -4.53 -3.41 -7.42
C TYR A 236 -4.67 -4.86 -7.90
N LEU A 237 -4.56 -5.11 -9.19
CA LEU A 237 -4.74 -6.45 -9.76
C LEU A 237 -3.69 -7.44 -9.25
N GLN A 238 -2.42 -7.03 -9.18
CA GLN A 238 -1.32 -7.86 -8.64
C GLN A 238 -1.55 -8.19 -7.17
N ARG A 239 -1.89 -7.17 -6.37
CA ARG A 239 -2.19 -7.38 -4.94
C ARG A 239 -3.37 -8.32 -4.74
N ARG A 240 -4.46 -8.15 -5.51
CA ARG A 240 -5.64 -9.04 -5.42
C ARG A 240 -5.29 -10.48 -5.77
N GLN A 241 -4.49 -10.68 -6.82
CA GLN A 241 -4.03 -12.02 -7.18
C GLN A 241 -3.15 -12.63 -6.08
N ALA A 242 -2.21 -11.88 -5.53
CA ALA A 242 -1.36 -12.33 -4.44
C ALA A 242 -2.16 -12.70 -3.17
N LEU A 243 -3.19 -11.93 -2.85
CA LEU A 243 -4.08 -12.22 -1.71
C LEU A 243 -4.88 -13.51 -1.91
N ILE A 244 -5.42 -13.75 -3.12
CA ILE A 244 -6.16 -14.97 -3.44
C ILE A 244 -5.24 -16.22 -3.39
N GLU A 245 -4.01 -16.08 -3.82
CA GLU A 245 -3.01 -17.14 -3.80
C GLU A 245 -2.30 -17.27 -2.42
N ASP A 246 -2.69 -16.48 -1.44
CA ASP A 246 -2.07 -16.41 -0.09
C ASP A 246 -0.55 -16.08 -0.11
N ARG A 247 -0.03 -15.58 -1.22
CA ARG A 247 1.40 -15.22 -1.34
C ARG A 247 1.75 -14.07 -0.43
N ALA A 248 0.86 -13.09 -0.30
CA ALA A 248 1.08 -11.93 0.55
C ALA A 248 1.20 -12.28 2.05
N GLN A 249 0.65 -13.42 2.46
CA GLN A 249 0.76 -13.90 3.84
C GLN A 249 2.03 -14.74 4.08
N LYS A 250 2.57 -15.33 3.01
CA LYS A 250 3.82 -16.14 3.08
C LYS A 250 5.08 -15.29 2.95
N GLU A 251 4.97 -14.11 2.32
CA GLU A 251 6.07 -13.17 2.10
C GLU A 251 6.21 -12.10 3.20
N THR A 252 5.51 -12.22 4.34
CA THR A 252 5.90 -11.43 5.51
C THR A 252 7.32 -11.88 5.87
N PRO A 253 8.33 -11.01 5.81
CA PRO A 253 9.71 -11.43 5.98
C PRO A 253 9.85 -12.07 7.36
N GLU A 254 10.09 -13.38 7.39
CA GLU A 254 10.87 -13.94 8.46
C GLU A 254 12.18 -13.14 8.47
N ARG A 255 12.30 -12.23 9.46
CA ARG A 255 13.55 -11.59 9.84
C ARG A 255 14.38 -11.06 8.66
N THR A 256 14.45 -9.75 8.52
CA THR A 256 15.59 -9.13 7.81
C THR A 256 16.86 -9.85 8.27
N PRO A 257 17.69 -10.41 7.37
CA PRO A 257 18.96 -10.96 7.77
C PRO A 257 19.72 -9.87 8.53
N THR A 258 20.06 -10.15 9.78
CA THR A 258 20.94 -9.29 10.55
C THR A 258 22.34 -9.46 9.93
N TYR A 259 23.16 -8.42 9.92
CA TYR A 259 24.55 -8.46 9.42
C TYR A 259 25.39 -9.64 9.93
N GLU A 260 24.96 -10.30 10.98
CA GLU A 260 25.55 -11.52 11.54
C GLU A 260 25.31 -12.78 10.66
N ASP A 261 24.29 -12.78 9.78
CA ASP A 261 23.99 -13.90 8.90
C ASP A 261 24.85 -13.87 7.61
N GLU A 262 25.46 -12.73 7.25
CA GLU A 262 26.36 -12.60 6.08
C GLU A 262 27.77 -13.14 6.33
N GLU A 263 28.23 -13.22 7.58
CA GLU A 263 29.56 -13.77 7.89
C GLU A 263 29.66 -15.30 7.74
N LEU A 264 28.56 -16.02 7.60
CA LEU A 264 28.55 -17.49 7.47
C LEU A 264 28.80 -18.01 6.05
N TYR A 265 28.89 -17.14 5.04
CA TYR A 265 29.14 -17.51 3.63
C TYR A 265 30.55 -17.19 3.12
N ILE A 266 31.46 -16.77 3.98
CA ILE A 266 32.87 -16.57 3.60
C ILE A 266 33.68 -17.69 4.23
N VAL A 267 33.72 -18.85 3.61
CA VAL A 267 34.72 -19.89 3.87
C VAL A 267 35.46 -20.20 2.57
N PRO A 268 36.78 -20.27 2.59
CA PRO A 268 37.69 -20.20 1.47
C PRO A 268 37.63 -21.38 0.50
#